data_45dbd53bf607b3c8bba75be58528de25
#
_entry.id   45dbd53bf607b3c8bba75be58528de25
#
_cell.length_a   1.000
_cell.length_b   1.000
_cell.length_c   1.000
_cell.angle_alpha   90.00
_cell.angle_beta   90.00
_cell.angle_gamma   90.00
#
_symmetry.space_group_name_H-M   'P 1'
#
loop_
_entity.id
_entity.type
_entity.pdbx_description
1 polymer ?
#
loop_
_entity_poly.entity_id
_entity_poly.type
_entity_poly.pdbx_seq_one_letter_code
_entity_poly.pdbx_strand_id
1 'polypeptide(L)'
;IHRRQRQMCIRDSPNEEATIYKAGWLGHPSTKWVMKSAYNYIWLYRHFKALNDEFMNRFPKNKKTGGHKSFILLGDLLSVPPKNAPINVIGTLPTPAMPDECKVYDEDNKIMVVPSYRKYYIMKKKRFAVWSKPATIPEWFTIGCKQQELLDTELFEAV
;
A
#
# COMPACT_ATOMS: atom_id res chain seq x y z
N ILE A 1 -17.27 -10.09 14.41
CA ILE A 1 -17.49 -8.63 14.46
C ILE A 1 -17.06 -7.98 13.12
N HIS A 2 -15.92 -8.33 12.54
CA HIS A 2 -15.35 -7.65 11.36
C HIS A 2 -16.07 -7.97 10.03
N ARG A 3 -16.67 -9.15 9.91
CA ARG A 3 -17.49 -9.53 8.75
C ARG A 3 -18.79 -8.72 8.70
N ARG A 4 -19.36 -8.41 9.86
CA ARG A 4 -20.57 -7.56 9.99
C ARG A 4 -20.29 -6.10 9.67
N GLN A 5 -19.10 -5.57 9.99
CA GLN A 5 -18.79 -4.15 9.75
C GLN A 5 -18.69 -3.82 8.26
N ARG A 6 -18.08 -4.69 7.42
CA ARG A 6 -18.10 -4.52 5.96
C ARG A 6 -19.48 -4.70 5.36
N GLN A 7 -20.27 -5.66 5.86
CA GLN A 7 -21.62 -5.90 5.41
C GLN A 7 -22.59 -4.78 5.80
N MET A 8 -22.36 -4.07 6.91
CA MET A 8 -23.21 -2.92 7.29
C MET A 8 -23.02 -1.70 6.40
N CYS A 9 -21.80 -1.40 5.95
CA CYS A 9 -21.57 -0.32 4.97
C CYS A 9 -22.19 -0.63 3.59
N ILE A 10 -22.40 -1.91 3.27
CA ILE A 10 -22.94 -2.39 1.99
C ILE A 10 -24.47 -2.54 2.04
N ARG A 11 -25.06 -2.83 3.22
CA ARG A 11 -26.48 -3.12 3.38
C ARG A 11 -27.41 -1.93 3.16
N ASP A 12 -26.89 -0.70 3.23
CA ASP A 12 -27.70 0.50 3.02
C ASP A 12 -27.90 0.83 1.52
N SER A 13 -27.34 0.04 0.61
CA SER A 13 -27.53 0.15 -0.84
C SER A 13 -27.74 -1.22 -1.51
N PRO A 14 -29.00 -1.65 -1.68
CA PRO A 14 -29.34 -3.01 -2.17
C PRO A 14 -28.79 -3.38 -3.55
N ASN A 15 -28.39 -2.40 -4.37
CA ASN A 15 -27.91 -2.62 -5.74
C ASN A 15 -26.37 -2.71 -5.87
N GLU A 16 -25.61 -2.48 -4.80
CA GLU A 16 -24.13 -2.43 -4.84
C GLU A 16 -23.47 -3.74 -4.37
N GLU A 17 -24.21 -4.62 -3.69
CA GLU A 17 -23.67 -5.89 -3.15
C GLU A 17 -23.09 -6.83 -4.21
N ALA A 18 -23.62 -6.77 -5.43
CA ALA A 18 -23.20 -7.65 -6.53
C ALA A 18 -21.85 -7.24 -7.18
N THR A 19 -21.38 -6.02 -6.93
CA THR A 19 -20.19 -5.45 -7.58
C THR A 19 -18.96 -5.41 -6.69
N ILE A 20 -19.10 -5.66 -5.39
CA ILE A 20 -18.01 -5.55 -4.42
C ILE A 20 -17.26 -6.87 -4.27
N TYR A 21 -15.94 -6.78 -4.30
CA TYR A 21 -15.06 -7.93 -4.09
C TYR A 21 -15.28 -8.57 -2.71
N LYS A 22 -15.22 -9.90 -2.66
CA LYS A 22 -15.28 -10.63 -1.38
C LYS A 22 -14.18 -10.17 -0.44
N ALA A 23 -14.50 -10.08 0.85
CA ALA A 23 -13.54 -9.74 1.89
C ALA A 23 -12.45 -10.82 1.96
N GLY A 24 -11.20 -10.43 1.71
CA GLY A 24 -10.03 -11.29 1.83
C GLY A 24 -9.05 -10.76 2.87
N TRP A 25 -8.16 -11.63 3.35
CA TRP A 25 -6.98 -11.26 4.15
C TRP A 25 -7.27 -10.37 5.37
N LEU A 26 -8.36 -10.62 6.10
CA LEU A 26 -8.76 -9.83 7.28
C LEU A 26 -7.69 -9.85 8.40
N GLY A 27 -6.88 -10.91 8.44
CA GLY A 27 -5.76 -11.04 9.38
C GLY A 27 -4.51 -10.26 8.98
N HIS A 28 -4.43 -9.72 7.77
CA HIS A 28 -3.24 -9.04 7.28
C HIS A 28 -2.93 -7.78 8.10
N PRO A 29 -1.65 -7.52 8.44
CA PRO A 29 -1.26 -6.36 9.26
C PRO A 29 -1.78 -5.03 8.73
N SER A 30 -1.73 -4.80 7.43
CA SER A 30 -2.25 -3.57 6.80
C SER A 30 -3.78 -3.45 6.94
N THR A 31 -4.53 -4.55 6.84
CA THR A 31 -5.98 -4.54 7.06
C THR A 31 -6.32 -4.19 8.50
N LYS A 32 -5.62 -4.82 9.45
CA LYS A 32 -5.78 -4.51 10.89
C LYS A 32 -5.42 -3.05 11.20
N TRP A 33 -4.35 -2.55 10.58
CA TRP A 33 -3.91 -1.17 10.74
C TRP A 33 -4.96 -0.15 10.26
N VAL A 34 -5.52 -0.35 9.07
CA VAL A 34 -6.57 0.53 8.52
C VAL A 34 -7.80 0.59 9.41
N MET A 35 -8.15 -0.53 10.06
CA MET A 35 -9.34 -0.61 10.91
C MET A 35 -9.18 0.09 12.27
N LYS A 36 -7.97 0.48 12.65
CA LYS A 36 -7.68 1.10 13.97
C LYS A 36 -8.13 2.56 14.06
N SER A 37 -8.22 3.28 12.94
CA SER A 37 -8.48 4.72 12.96
C SER A 37 -9.10 5.20 11.65
N ALA A 38 -10.00 6.17 11.72
CA ALA A 38 -10.50 6.87 10.54
C ALA A 38 -9.38 7.60 9.78
N TYR A 39 -8.36 8.10 10.48
CA TYR A 39 -7.18 8.72 9.84
C TYR A 39 -6.37 7.72 9.02
N ASN A 40 -6.17 6.50 9.52
CA ASN A 40 -5.50 5.43 8.77
C ASN A 40 -6.31 5.04 7.52
N TYR A 41 -7.64 5.03 7.64
CA TYR A 41 -8.53 4.78 6.51
C TYR A 41 -8.40 5.89 5.44
N ILE A 42 -8.44 7.16 5.84
CA ILE A 42 -8.29 8.30 4.93
C ILE A 42 -6.91 8.27 4.26
N TRP A 43 -5.87 7.91 5.01
CA TRP A 43 -4.53 7.75 4.45
C TRP A 43 -4.51 6.68 3.35
N LEU A 44 -5.10 5.50 3.61
CA LEU A 44 -5.18 4.42 2.62
C LEU A 44 -6.01 4.83 1.40
N TYR A 45 -7.12 5.54 1.60
CA TYR A 45 -7.92 6.06 0.49
C TYR A 45 -7.12 7.02 -0.39
N ARG A 46 -6.39 7.96 0.20
CA ARG A 46 -5.50 8.87 -0.54
C ARG A 46 -4.43 8.11 -1.32
N HIS A 47 -3.86 7.07 -0.73
CA HIS A 47 -2.91 6.20 -1.42
C HIS A 47 -3.56 5.45 -2.58
N PHE A 48 -4.76 4.93 -2.41
CA PHE A 48 -5.54 4.28 -3.47
C PHE A 48 -5.82 5.24 -4.64
N LYS A 49 -6.19 6.49 -4.34
CA LYS A 49 -6.37 7.54 -5.34
C LYS A 49 -5.06 7.84 -6.08
N ALA A 50 -3.96 8.02 -5.37
CA ALA A 50 -2.65 8.29 -5.96
C ALA A 50 -2.17 7.13 -6.87
N LEU A 51 -2.46 5.88 -6.50
CA LEU A 51 -2.19 4.71 -7.35
C LEU A 51 -3.03 4.75 -8.64
N ASN A 52 -4.29 5.19 -8.58
CA ASN A 52 -5.11 5.36 -9.78
C ASN A 52 -4.60 6.48 -10.69
N ASP A 53 -4.18 7.60 -10.11
CA ASP A 53 -3.59 8.71 -10.85
C ASP A 53 -2.30 8.27 -11.56
N GLU A 54 -1.44 7.50 -10.88
CA GLU A 54 -0.24 6.92 -11.49
C GLU A 54 -0.57 5.87 -12.55
N PHE A 55 -1.60 5.06 -12.33
CA PHE A 55 -2.09 4.12 -13.36
C PHE A 55 -2.52 4.85 -14.62
N MET A 56 -3.29 5.93 -14.50
CA MET A 56 -3.70 6.74 -15.66
C MET A 56 -2.51 7.42 -16.35
N ASN A 57 -1.49 7.79 -15.59
CA ASN A 57 -0.27 8.36 -16.11
C ASN A 57 0.51 7.35 -16.98
N ARG A 58 0.65 6.12 -16.50
CA ARG A 58 1.33 5.03 -17.24
C ARG A 58 0.51 4.48 -18.39
N PHE A 59 -0.82 4.50 -18.26
CA PHE A 59 -1.75 3.94 -19.25
C PHE A 59 -2.75 5.00 -19.73
N PRO A 60 -2.32 5.96 -20.58
CA PRO A 60 -3.15 7.11 -20.97
C PRO A 60 -4.49 6.75 -21.61
N LYS A 61 -4.60 5.58 -22.25
CA LYS A 61 -5.86 5.08 -22.82
C LYS A 61 -6.97 4.94 -21.77
N ASN A 62 -6.60 4.67 -20.52
CA ASN A 62 -7.55 4.50 -19.42
C ASN A 62 -8.01 5.83 -18.78
N LYS A 63 -7.46 6.97 -19.18
CA LYS A 63 -7.93 8.29 -18.72
C LYS A 63 -9.40 8.53 -19.07
N LYS A 64 -9.82 8.10 -20.27
CA LYS A 64 -11.21 8.27 -20.75
C LYS A 64 -12.23 7.48 -19.92
N THR A 65 -11.82 6.39 -19.28
CA THR A 65 -12.68 5.54 -18.46
C THR A 65 -12.59 5.85 -16.97
N GLY A 66 -11.78 6.83 -16.54
CA GLY A 66 -11.60 7.20 -15.13
C GLY A 66 -10.53 6.40 -14.38
N GLY A 67 -9.76 5.54 -15.09
CA GLY A 67 -8.60 4.86 -14.53
C GLY A 67 -8.76 3.35 -14.36
N HIS A 68 -8.22 2.82 -13.26
CA HIS A 68 -8.27 1.39 -12.96
C HIS A 68 -9.67 0.94 -12.54
N LYS A 69 -10.11 -0.23 -13.02
CA LYS A 69 -11.44 -0.78 -12.75
C LYS A 69 -11.85 -0.73 -11.26
N SER A 70 -10.94 -1.07 -10.36
CA SER A 70 -11.22 -1.04 -8.92
C SER A 70 -11.51 0.39 -8.44
N PHE A 71 -10.85 1.42 -8.99
CA PHE A 71 -11.10 2.81 -8.61
C PHE A 71 -12.43 3.30 -9.19
N ILE A 72 -12.74 2.94 -10.42
CA ILE A 72 -14.03 3.28 -11.06
C ILE A 72 -15.21 2.72 -10.24
N LEU A 73 -15.07 1.48 -9.76
CA LEU A 73 -16.14 0.81 -9.01
C LEU A 73 -16.24 1.25 -7.54
N LEU A 74 -15.12 1.58 -6.91
CA LEU A 74 -15.03 1.73 -5.45
C LEU A 74 -14.57 3.11 -5.00
N GLY A 75 -14.09 3.97 -5.92
CA GLY A 75 -13.51 5.26 -5.56
C GLY A 75 -14.47 6.14 -4.76
N ASP A 76 -15.70 6.29 -5.23
CA ASP A 76 -16.70 7.11 -4.56
C ASP A 76 -17.19 6.46 -3.27
N LEU A 77 -17.47 5.16 -3.29
CA LEU A 77 -17.90 4.40 -2.11
C LEU A 77 -16.89 4.46 -0.98
N LEU A 78 -15.60 4.37 -1.30
CA LEU A 78 -14.51 4.36 -0.31
C LEU A 78 -14.03 5.78 0.08
N SER A 79 -14.56 6.83 -0.55
CA SER A 79 -14.16 8.22 -0.25
C SER A 79 -14.50 8.67 1.16
N VAL A 80 -15.51 8.06 1.75
CA VAL A 80 -15.99 8.36 3.10
C VAL A 80 -15.62 7.19 4.04
N PRO A 81 -15.01 7.48 5.19
CA PRO A 81 -14.76 6.46 6.20
C PRO A 81 -16.05 5.80 6.68
N PRO A 82 -16.02 4.50 7.04
CA PRO A 82 -17.16 3.84 7.67
C PRO A 82 -17.64 4.58 8.91
N LYS A 83 -18.96 4.68 9.12
CA LYS A 83 -19.58 5.40 10.27
C LYS A 83 -19.05 4.98 11.64
N ASN A 84 -18.61 3.74 11.76
CA ASN A 84 -18.07 3.15 12.98
C ASN A 84 -16.52 3.18 13.05
N ALA A 85 -15.84 3.87 12.12
CA ALA A 85 -14.40 4.04 12.19
C ALA A 85 -14.04 4.90 13.41
N PRO A 86 -13.06 4.48 14.24
CA PRO A 86 -12.65 5.26 15.40
C PRO A 86 -12.09 6.63 15.00
N ILE A 87 -12.80 7.71 15.34
CA ILE A 87 -12.40 9.09 14.98
C ILE A 87 -11.49 9.73 16.03
N ASN A 88 -11.54 9.25 17.26
CA ASN A 88 -10.74 9.77 18.39
C ASN A 88 -9.36 9.10 18.53
N VAL A 89 -8.98 8.27 17.57
CA VAL A 89 -7.69 7.57 17.55
C VAL A 89 -6.76 8.25 16.56
N ILE A 90 -5.60 8.69 17.03
CA ILE A 90 -4.57 9.33 16.20
C ILE A 90 -4.11 8.35 15.10
N GLY A 91 -3.94 8.89 13.90
CA GLY A 91 -3.39 8.13 12.77
C GLY A 91 -1.94 7.72 13.02
N THR A 92 -1.59 6.54 12.56
CA THR A 92 -0.25 5.99 12.64
C THR A 92 0.29 5.68 11.25
N LEU A 93 1.60 5.51 11.11
CA LEU A 93 2.18 5.01 9.88
C LEU A 93 1.72 3.56 9.62
N PRO A 94 1.65 3.13 8.33
CA PRO A 94 1.28 1.76 7.99
C PRO A 94 2.16 0.73 8.71
N THR A 95 1.56 -0.34 9.20
CA THR A 95 2.31 -1.44 9.81
C THR A 95 3.14 -2.14 8.72
N PRO A 96 4.47 -2.22 8.84
CA PRO A 96 5.31 -2.91 7.88
C PRO A 96 4.97 -4.40 7.80
N ALA A 97 4.63 -4.85 6.59
CA ALA A 97 4.30 -6.25 6.29
C ALA A 97 5.37 -6.83 5.36
N MET A 98 6.52 -7.17 5.92
CA MET A 98 7.69 -7.67 5.20
C MET A 98 8.54 -8.57 6.10
N PRO A 99 9.47 -9.39 5.54
CA PRO A 99 10.42 -10.17 6.32
C PRO A 99 11.26 -9.29 7.25
N ASP A 100 11.66 -9.85 8.40
CA ASP A 100 12.36 -9.11 9.46
C ASP A 100 13.72 -8.56 8.98
N GLU A 101 14.42 -9.26 8.11
CA GLU A 101 15.67 -8.80 7.51
C GLU A 101 15.55 -7.49 6.71
N CYS A 102 14.34 -7.15 6.26
CA CYS A 102 14.07 -5.90 5.54
C CYS A 102 13.68 -4.75 6.47
N LYS A 103 13.42 -5.04 7.75
CA LYS A 103 13.02 -4.00 8.70
C LYS A 103 14.24 -3.16 9.11
N VAL A 104 14.05 -1.86 9.15
CA VAL A 104 15.05 -0.87 9.58
C VAL A 104 14.51 -0.20 10.82
N TYR A 105 15.36 -0.07 11.83
CA TYR A 105 15.03 0.53 13.11
C TYR A 105 15.88 1.80 13.32
N ASP A 106 15.35 2.76 14.05
CA ASP A 106 16.10 3.94 14.50
C ASP A 106 16.87 3.64 15.81
N GLU A 107 17.53 4.66 16.35
CA GLU A 107 18.33 4.56 17.58
C GLU A 107 17.50 4.17 18.80
N ASP A 108 16.21 4.49 18.82
CA ASP A 108 15.25 4.12 19.86
C ASP A 108 14.59 2.74 19.63
N ASN A 109 15.12 1.95 18.71
CA ASN A 109 14.57 0.65 18.29
C ASN A 109 13.14 0.71 17.77
N LYS A 110 12.74 1.86 17.21
CA LYS A 110 11.45 2.07 16.58
C LYS A 110 11.55 1.81 15.08
N ILE A 111 10.58 1.09 14.52
CA ILE A 111 10.61 0.73 13.11
C ILE A 111 10.42 1.94 12.19
N MET A 112 11.35 2.10 11.26
CA MET A 112 11.32 3.12 10.21
C MET A 112 10.59 2.58 8.98
N VAL A 113 9.33 2.94 8.82
CA VAL A 113 8.43 2.37 7.80
C VAL A 113 8.95 2.56 6.37
N VAL A 114 9.29 3.79 5.98
CA VAL A 114 9.74 4.10 4.61
C VAL A 114 11.09 3.45 4.29
N PRO A 115 12.14 3.56 5.13
CA PRO A 115 13.39 2.84 4.91
C PRO A 115 13.20 1.33 4.81
N SER A 116 12.35 0.73 5.65
CA SER A 116 12.05 -0.70 5.61
C SER A 116 11.43 -1.12 4.28
N TYR A 117 10.44 -0.38 3.78
CA TYR A 117 9.86 -0.66 2.46
C TYR A 117 10.87 -0.48 1.33
N ARG A 118 11.71 0.56 1.36
CA ARG A 118 12.77 0.75 0.36
C ARG A 118 13.75 -0.43 0.35
N LYS A 119 14.23 -0.86 1.53
CA LYS A 119 15.08 -2.04 1.67
C LYS A 119 14.41 -3.31 1.14
N TYR A 120 13.14 -3.52 1.46
CA TYR A 120 12.36 -4.64 0.96
C TYR A 120 12.26 -4.67 -0.57
N TYR A 121 12.03 -3.51 -1.20
CA TYR A 121 11.99 -3.41 -2.65
C TYR A 121 13.35 -3.72 -3.29
N ILE A 122 14.44 -3.23 -2.72
CA ILE A 122 15.81 -3.48 -3.20
C ILE A 122 16.15 -4.98 -3.08
N MET A 123 15.94 -5.56 -1.91
CA MET A 123 16.37 -6.94 -1.63
C MET A 123 15.46 -8.01 -2.28
N LYS A 124 14.15 -7.81 -2.26
CA LYS A 124 13.19 -8.88 -2.60
C LYS A 124 12.35 -8.59 -3.85
N LYS A 125 12.24 -7.35 -4.28
CA LYS A 125 11.36 -6.93 -5.38
C LYS A 125 12.11 -6.40 -6.60
N LYS A 126 13.43 -6.28 -6.57
CA LYS A 126 14.26 -5.78 -7.68
C LYS A 126 13.90 -6.42 -9.03
N ARG A 127 13.68 -7.74 -9.06
CA ARG A 127 13.33 -8.48 -10.29
C ARG A 127 12.00 -8.07 -10.92
N PHE A 128 11.07 -7.48 -10.14
CA PHE A 128 9.76 -7.02 -10.61
C PHE A 128 9.71 -5.51 -10.82
N ALA A 129 10.78 -4.80 -10.44
CA ALA A 129 10.85 -3.36 -10.47
C ALA A 129 11.15 -2.89 -11.90
N VAL A 130 10.08 -2.68 -12.67
CA VAL A 130 10.15 -2.18 -14.04
C VAL A 130 9.47 -0.83 -14.10
N TRP A 131 10.18 0.17 -14.63
CA TRP A 131 9.65 1.50 -14.89
C TRP A 131 9.58 1.73 -16.40
N SER A 132 8.38 1.89 -16.92
CA SER A 132 8.13 2.31 -18.31
C SER A 132 7.80 3.80 -18.35
N LYS A 133 8.11 4.46 -19.44
CA LYS A 133 7.73 5.88 -19.65
C LYS A 133 6.23 6.08 -19.41
N PRO A 134 5.81 7.20 -18.79
CA PRO A 134 6.61 8.36 -18.42
C PRO A 134 7.31 8.25 -17.04
N ALA A 135 7.15 7.15 -16.31
CA ALA A 135 7.73 6.98 -14.98
C ALA A 135 9.26 6.83 -15.04
N THR A 136 9.95 7.51 -14.13
CA THR A 136 11.41 7.42 -13.96
C THR A 136 11.74 6.51 -12.78
N ILE A 137 12.90 5.85 -12.85
CA ILE A 137 13.39 5.05 -11.72
C ILE A 137 13.72 6.00 -10.57
N PRO A 138 13.17 5.78 -9.36
CA PRO A 138 13.50 6.60 -8.21
C PRO A 138 14.98 6.50 -7.86
N GLU A 139 15.62 7.63 -7.55
CA GLU A 139 17.04 7.69 -7.23
C GLU A 139 17.43 6.75 -6.07
N TRP A 140 16.62 6.71 -4.99
CA TRP A 140 16.85 5.84 -3.84
C TRP A 140 16.91 4.35 -4.23
N PHE A 141 16.19 3.94 -5.29
CA PHE A 141 16.21 2.56 -5.76
C PHE A 141 17.49 2.27 -6.54
N THR A 142 17.90 3.17 -7.43
CA THR A 142 19.14 3.03 -8.20
C THR A 142 20.36 2.98 -7.29
N ILE A 143 20.44 3.89 -6.32
CA ILE A 143 21.54 3.93 -5.34
C ILE A 143 21.53 2.68 -4.47
N GLY A 144 20.36 2.32 -3.93
CA GLY A 144 20.25 1.15 -3.04
C GLY A 144 20.56 -0.17 -3.72
N CYS A 145 20.21 -0.34 -5.01
CA CYS A 145 20.59 -1.54 -5.77
C CYS A 145 22.10 -1.64 -5.96
N LYS A 146 22.78 -0.53 -6.24
CA LYS A 146 24.25 -0.52 -6.37
C LYS A 146 24.95 -0.85 -5.04
N GLN A 147 24.46 -0.27 -3.94
CA GLN A 147 24.99 -0.57 -2.60
C GLN A 147 24.81 -2.04 -2.23
N GLN A 148 23.64 -2.62 -2.53
CA GLN A 148 23.40 -4.03 -2.26
C GLN A 148 24.32 -4.94 -3.09
N GLU A 149 24.56 -4.62 -4.35
CA GLU A 149 25.47 -5.38 -5.21
C GLU A 149 26.91 -5.36 -4.68
N LEU A 150 27.38 -4.24 -4.16
CA LEU A 150 28.70 -4.13 -3.54
C LEU A 150 28.79 -5.02 -2.29
N LEU A 151 27.80 -4.97 -1.40
CA LEU A 151 27.76 -5.80 -0.20
C LEU A 151 27.72 -7.29 -0.53
N ASP A 152 26.96 -7.69 -1.55
CA ASP A 152 26.88 -9.07 -2.00
C ASP A 152 28.24 -9.56 -2.57
N THR A 153 28.99 -8.69 -3.24
CA THR A 153 30.32 -8.99 -3.78
C THR A 153 31.37 -9.14 -2.66
N GLU A 154 31.38 -8.22 -1.68
CA GLU A 154 32.28 -8.29 -0.52
C GLU A 154 32.07 -9.55 0.31
N LEU A 155 30.81 -9.97 0.49
CA LEU A 155 30.49 -11.21 1.19
C LEU A 155 30.96 -12.46 0.42
N PHE A 156 30.98 -12.42 -0.91
CA PHE A 156 31.43 -13.53 -1.74
C PHE A 156 32.95 -13.64 -1.78
N GLU A 157 33.67 -12.53 -1.70
CA GLU A 157 35.14 -12.51 -1.66
C GLU A 157 35.72 -12.88 -0.27
N ALA A 158 34.87 -12.81 0.79
CA ALA A 158 35.26 -13.13 2.16
C ALA A 158 35.09 -14.60 2.56
N VAL A 159 34.63 -15.47 1.64
CA VAL A 159 34.40 -16.91 1.82
C VAL A 159 35.39 -17.70 1.02
#